data_6176d85788511aaf7411ba66db9d6699
#
_entry.id   6176d85788511aaf7411ba66db9d6699
#
_cell.length_a   1.000
_cell.length_b   1.000
_cell.length_c   1.000
_cell.angle_alpha   90.00
_cell.angle_beta   90.00
_cell.angle_gamma   90.00
#
_symmetry.space_group_name_H-M   'P 1'
#
loop_
_entity.id
_entity.type
_entity.pdbx_description
1 polymer ?
#
loop_
_entity_poly.entity_id
_entity_poly.type
_entity_poly.pdbx_seq_one_letter_code
_entity_poly.pdbx_strand_id
1 'polypeptide(L)'
;MKNIYLTILSFICFYSHSQFESTENKQRWEVLGSKKDGSVFLKLGGSNFYKFSFKNHQFSDNKTIKSIELNLFDVDFDNLYNFLLNSFDLTESRQSSFKIDKYEFQVLKNGDFVRVIIKLVNSNETIGWMPLSIRDLNNLFGKY
;
A
#
# COMPACT_ATOMS: atom_id res chain seq x y z
N MET A 1 -9.91 -47.59 -47.02
CA MET A 1 -8.69 -46.83 -46.65
C MET A 1 -8.87 -45.31 -46.57
N LYS A 2 -9.86 -44.72 -47.23
CA LYS A 2 -10.10 -43.24 -47.17
C LYS A 2 -10.60 -42.70 -45.82
N ASN A 3 -11.24 -43.53 -45.01
CA ASN A 3 -11.86 -43.09 -43.76
C ASN A 3 -10.90 -43.07 -42.55
N ILE A 4 -9.74 -43.73 -42.65
CA ILE A 4 -8.73 -43.79 -41.58
C ILE A 4 -7.96 -42.45 -41.49
N TYR A 5 -7.71 -41.81 -42.63
CA TYR A 5 -6.98 -40.54 -42.66
C TYR A 5 -7.80 -39.37 -42.07
N LEU A 6 -9.12 -39.42 -42.20
CA LEU A 6 -9.99 -38.38 -41.66
C LEU A 6 -10.05 -38.44 -40.11
N THR A 7 -9.98 -39.61 -39.55
CA THR A 7 -10.03 -39.81 -38.09
C THR A 7 -8.72 -39.41 -37.43
N ILE A 8 -7.57 -39.58 -38.09
CA ILE A 8 -6.27 -39.20 -37.58
C ILE A 8 -6.11 -37.65 -37.62
N LEU A 9 -6.66 -36.99 -38.66
CA LEU A 9 -6.59 -35.56 -38.76
C LEU A 9 -7.46 -34.85 -37.72
N SER A 10 -8.59 -35.42 -37.33
CA SER A 10 -9.42 -34.87 -36.26
C SER A 10 -8.79 -35.04 -34.87
N PHE A 11 -7.98 -36.06 -34.64
CA PHE A 11 -7.28 -36.24 -33.37
C PHE A 11 -6.12 -35.27 -33.18
N ILE A 12 -5.47 -34.83 -34.25
CA ILE A 12 -4.35 -33.87 -34.19
C ILE A 12 -4.87 -32.48 -33.86
N CYS A 13 -6.11 -32.10 -34.27
CA CYS A 13 -6.72 -30.82 -33.93
C CYS A 13 -7.13 -30.70 -32.45
N PHE A 14 -7.33 -31.80 -31.74
CA PHE A 14 -7.68 -31.76 -30.34
C PHE A 14 -6.50 -31.62 -29.40
N TYR A 15 -5.26 -31.95 -29.85
CA TYR A 15 -4.07 -31.80 -29.03
C TYR A 15 -3.41 -30.41 -29.07
N SER A 16 -3.86 -29.50 -29.92
CA SER A 16 -3.29 -28.18 -30.04
C SER A 16 -4.02 -27.10 -29.22
N HIS A 17 -5.02 -27.49 -28.38
CA HIS A 17 -5.80 -26.52 -27.57
C HIS A 17 -5.55 -26.59 -26.07
N SER A 18 -4.56 -27.32 -25.61
CA SER A 18 -4.26 -27.36 -24.19
C SER A 18 -2.80 -27.03 -23.91
N GLN A 19 -2.44 -25.79 -24.01
CA GLN A 19 -1.31 -25.19 -23.29
C GLN A 19 -1.18 -23.69 -23.63
N PHE A 20 -2.26 -22.94 -23.47
CA PHE A 20 -2.12 -21.57 -22.99
C PHE A 20 -2.35 -21.65 -21.49
N GLU A 21 -1.38 -22.17 -20.75
CA GLU A 21 -1.17 -21.69 -19.40
C GLU A 21 -0.83 -20.21 -19.54
N SER A 22 -1.84 -19.36 -19.36
CA SER A 22 -1.59 -17.98 -19.01
C SER A 22 -0.77 -18.07 -17.71
N THR A 23 0.52 -17.92 -17.82
CA THR A 23 1.36 -17.48 -16.72
C THR A 23 0.85 -16.08 -16.40
N GLU A 24 -0.35 -15.98 -15.78
CA GLU A 24 -0.71 -14.83 -15.00
C GLU A 24 0.40 -14.73 -13.95
N ASN A 25 1.36 -13.87 -14.24
CA ASN A 25 2.24 -13.29 -13.23
C ASN A 25 1.30 -12.65 -12.21
N LYS A 26 0.78 -13.45 -11.26
CA LYS A 26 0.03 -12.95 -10.12
C LYS A 26 1.02 -12.08 -9.37
N GLN A 27 0.99 -10.80 -9.70
CA GLN A 27 1.75 -9.78 -8.99
C GLN A 27 1.43 -9.97 -7.50
N ARG A 28 2.42 -10.47 -6.76
CA ARG A 28 2.23 -10.83 -5.36
C ARG A 28 2.52 -9.64 -4.51
N TRP A 29 1.54 -9.23 -3.72
CA TRP A 29 1.74 -8.24 -2.69
C TRP A 29 2.52 -8.83 -1.51
N GLU A 30 3.55 -8.11 -1.10
CA GLU A 30 4.35 -8.39 0.08
C GLU A 30 3.91 -7.47 1.21
N VAL A 31 3.68 -8.03 2.39
CA VAL A 31 3.37 -7.25 3.59
C VAL A 31 4.68 -6.71 4.15
N LEU A 32 4.84 -5.38 4.14
CA LEU A 32 5.99 -4.72 4.77
C LEU A 32 5.79 -4.61 6.27
N GLY A 33 4.59 -4.29 6.69
CA GLY A 33 4.24 -4.20 8.09
C GLY A 33 2.77 -3.96 8.32
N SER A 34 2.34 -4.12 9.59
CA SER A 34 0.95 -3.96 9.97
C SER A 34 0.80 -3.46 11.40
N LYS A 35 -0.34 -2.82 11.66
CA LYS A 35 -0.77 -2.36 12.98
C LYS A 35 -1.98 -3.17 13.45
N LYS A 36 -2.15 -3.33 14.76
CA LYS A 36 -3.26 -4.12 15.36
C LYS A 36 -4.66 -3.65 14.98
N ASP A 37 -4.81 -2.39 14.56
CA ASP A 37 -6.10 -1.83 14.15
C ASP A 37 -6.51 -2.20 12.70
N GLY A 38 -5.72 -3.01 12.01
CA GLY A 38 -5.94 -3.42 10.62
C GLY A 38 -5.24 -2.54 9.59
N SER A 39 -4.46 -1.53 10.01
CA SER A 39 -3.62 -0.77 9.09
C SER A 39 -2.46 -1.61 8.58
N VAL A 40 -2.16 -1.54 7.27
CA VAL A 40 -1.14 -2.36 6.63
C VAL A 40 -0.43 -1.59 5.51
N PHE A 41 0.88 -1.78 5.43
CA PHE A 41 1.69 -1.34 4.29
C PHE A 41 2.08 -2.55 3.44
N LEU A 42 1.80 -2.45 2.14
CA LEU A 42 2.06 -3.50 1.15
C LEU A 42 2.98 -2.96 0.06
N LYS A 43 3.88 -3.79 -0.45
CA LYS A 43 4.67 -3.53 -1.66
C LYS A 43 4.32 -4.57 -2.71
N LEU A 44 4.15 -4.14 -3.95
CA LEU A 44 3.99 -5.05 -5.06
C LEU A 44 5.37 -5.60 -5.45
N GLY A 45 5.53 -6.91 -5.37
CA GLY A 45 6.82 -7.56 -5.58
C GLY A 45 7.47 -7.19 -6.90
N GLY A 46 8.73 -6.79 -6.85
CA GLY A 46 9.52 -6.40 -8.02
C GLY A 46 9.17 -5.03 -8.63
N SER A 47 8.30 -4.23 -8.00
CA SER A 47 7.92 -2.90 -8.49
C SER A 47 8.08 -1.83 -7.41
N ASN A 48 7.97 -0.56 -7.83
CA ASN A 48 7.95 0.60 -6.94
C ASN A 48 6.54 0.95 -6.46
N PHE A 49 5.62 0.01 -6.53
CA PHE A 49 4.21 0.25 -6.21
C PHE A 49 3.91 -0.20 -4.79
N TYR A 50 3.38 0.73 -4.00
CA TYR A 50 3.03 0.51 -2.60
C TYR A 50 1.56 0.79 -2.39
N LYS A 51 0.94 0.04 -1.47
CA LYS A 51 -0.43 0.27 -1.01
C LYS A 51 -0.42 0.44 0.49
N PHE A 52 -0.91 1.57 0.95
CA PHE A 52 -1.08 1.83 2.36
C PHE A 52 -2.58 1.86 2.69
N SER A 53 -3.02 0.91 3.49
CA SER A 53 -4.37 0.83 4.02
C SER A 53 -4.34 1.19 5.50
N PHE A 54 -5.18 2.11 5.94
CA PHE A 54 -5.19 2.59 7.31
C PHE A 54 -6.62 2.77 7.83
N LYS A 55 -6.77 2.57 9.13
CA LYS A 55 -8.04 2.85 9.81
C LYS A 55 -8.21 4.37 9.91
N ASN A 56 -9.27 4.88 9.27
CA ASN A 56 -9.59 6.30 9.32
C ASN A 56 -10.28 6.65 10.63
N HIS A 57 -9.77 7.68 11.32
CA HIS A 57 -10.33 8.21 12.56
C HIS A 57 -11.07 9.53 12.38
N GLN A 58 -11.32 9.95 11.13
CA GLN A 58 -11.98 11.21 10.82
C GLN A 58 -13.42 11.27 11.36
N PHE A 59 -14.09 10.13 11.42
CA PHE A 59 -15.44 10.00 11.94
C PHE A 59 -15.46 8.96 13.03
N SER A 60 -15.90 9.33 14.24
CA SER A 60 -15.86 8.47 15.44
C SER A 60 -16.64 7.15 15.27
N ASP A 61 -17.71 7.18 14.48
CA ASP A 61 -18.64 6.06 14.32
C ASP A 61 -18.32 5.15 13.12
N ASN A 62 -17.48 5.60 12.19
CA ASN A 62 -17.12 4.85 11.00
C ASN A 62 -15.67 4.35 11.09
N LYS A 63 -15.54 3.09 11.51
CA LYS A 63 -14.27 2.34 11.48
C LYS A 63 -13.87 1.94 10.05
N THR A 64 -13.95 2.87 9.09
CA THR A 64 -13.64 2.57 7.69
C THR A 64 -12.14 2.46 7.47
N ILE A 65 -11.75 1.44 6.71
CA ILE A 65 -10.39 1.35 6.18
C ILE A 65 -10.33 2.20 4.90
N LYS A 66 -9.40 3.12 4.87
CA LYS A 66 -9.02 3.89 3.67
C LYS A 66 -7.74 3.33 3.10
N SER A 67 -7.58 3.44 1.80
CA SER A 67 -6.36 3.00 1.12
C SER A 67 -5.86 4.08 0.18
N ILE A 68 -4.54 4.21 0.13
CA ILE A 68 -3.84 5.02 -0.86
C ILE A 68 -2.81 4.16 -1.59
N GLU A 69 -2.56 4.49 -2.83
CA GLU A 69 -1.57 3.83 -3.68
C GLU A 69 -0.47 4.84 -4.01
N LEU A 70 0.77 4.43 -3.79
CA LEU A 70 1.96 5.24 -3.90
C LEU A 70 2.90 4.60 -4.92
N ASN A 71 3.45 5.41 -5.82
CA ASN A 71 4.55 4.99 -6.70
C ASN A 71 5.84 5.60 -6.17
N LEU A 72 6.63 4.82 -5.44
CA LEU A 72 7.79 5.29 -4.68
C LEU A 72 9.02 4.48 -5.02
N PHE A 73 10.18 5.14 -5.09
CA PHE A 73 11.45 4.44 -4.94
C PHE A 73 11.67 4.05 -3.47
N ASP A 74 12.51 3.05 -3.23
CA ASP A 74 12.78 2.59 -1.85
C ASP A 74 13.33 3.72 -0.96
N VAL A 75 14.12 4.64 -1.54
CA VAL A 75 14.61 5.84 -0.84
C VAL A 75 13.47 6.76 -0.39
N ASP A 76 12.40 6.88 -1.17
CA ASP A 76 11.25 7.71 -0.82
C ASP A 76 10.43 7.07 0.31
N PHE A 77 10.35 5.74 0.32
CA PHE A 77 9.73 5.00 1.41
C PHE A 77 10.47 5.20 2.73
N ASP A 78 11.81 5.14 2.70
CA ASP A 78 12.64 5.43 3.87
C ASP A 78 12.57 6.90 4.30
N ASN A 79 12.49 7.84 3.35
CA ASN A 79 12.29 9.26 3.65
C ASN A 79 10.95 9.52 4.34
N LEU A 80 9.87 8.85 3.90
CA LEU A 80 8.58 8.94 4.56
C LEU A 80 8.65 8.40 6.00
N TYR A 81 9.30 7.25 6.20
CA TYR A 81 9.52 6.70 7.54
C TYR A 81 10.27 7.68 8.44
N ASN A 82 11.39 8.23 7.96
CA ASN A 82 12.22 9.16 8.72
C ASN A 82 11.47 10.47 9.05
N PHE A 83 10.68 10.98 8.10
CA PHE A 83 9.82 12.15 8.35
C PHE A 83 8.83 11.88 9.48
N LEU A 84 8.14 10.73 9.45
CA LEU A 84 7.18 10.35 10.48
C LEU A 84 7.87 10.11 11.82
N LEU A 85 9.06 9.49 11.84
CA LEU A 85 9.84 9.26 13.05
C LEU A 85 10.27 10.58 13.70
N ASN A 86 10.83 11.50 12.91
CA ASN A 86 11.26 12.81 13.41
C ASN A 86 10.09 13.67 13.90
N SER A 87 8.87 13.35 13.51
CA SER A 87 7.67 14.05 13.98
C SER A 87 7.38 13.85 15.46
N PHE A 88 7.94 12.80 16.08
CA PHE A 88 7.81 12.57 17.52
C PHE A 88 8.68 13.53 18.36
N ASP A 89 9.66 14.19 17.73
CA ASP A 89 10.51 15.21 18.39
C ASP A 89 9.95 16.64 18.24
N LEU A 90 8.82 16.81 17.52
CA LEU A 90 8.17 18.10 17.40
C LEU A 90 7.65 18.58 18.77
N THR A 91 7.60 19.88 18.94
CA THR A 91 6.90 20.48 20.09
C THR A 91 5.39 20.29 19.93
N GLU A 92 4.66 20.23 21.05
CA GLU A 92 3.20 20.12 21.07
C GLU A 92 2.56 21.16 20.16
N SER A 93 1.52 20.72 19.44
CA SER A 93 0.74 21.54 18.50
C SER A 93 1.51 22.06 17.28
N ARG A 94 2.79 21.72 17.12
CA ARG A 94 3.54 22.07 15.92
C ARG A 94 3.15 21.12 14.80
N GLN A 95 2.88 21.71 13.64
CA GLN A 95 2.57 20.97 12.41
C GLN A 95 3.80 20.91 11.51
N SER A 96 3.99 19.76 10.86
CA SER A 96 4.94 19.57 9.78
C SER A 96 4.26 18.81 8.64
N SER A 97 4.79 18.91 7.42
CA SER A 97 4.24 18.18 6.28
C SER A 97 5.33 17.66 5.37
N PHE A 98 5.01 16.54 4.68
CA PHE A 98 5.85 15.86 3.71
C PHE A 98 5.01 15.50 2.49
N LYS A 99 5.45 15.96 1.32
CA LYS A 99 4.77 15.65 0.05
C LYS A 99 5.49 14.51 -0.64
N ILE A 100 4.74 13.51 -1.05
CA ILE A 100 5.25 12.35 -1.74
C ILE A 100 4.20 11.84 -2.72
N ASP A 101 4.60 11.63 -3.97
CA ASP A 101 3.70 11.32 -5.08
C ASP A 101 2.58 12.39 -5.15
N LYS A 102 1.33 12.00 -5.18
CA LYS A 102 0.15 12.89 -5.20
C LYS A 102 -0.42 13.19 -3.81
N TYR A 103 0.27 12.77 -2.74
CA TYR A 103 -0.20 12.90 -1.37
C TYR A 103 0.66 13.85 -0.54
N GLU A 104 0.04 14.47 0.44
CA GLU A 104 0.68 15.22 1.52
C GLU A 104 0.35 14.56 2.85
N PHE A 105 1.40 14.19 3.57
CA PHE A 105 1.33 13.68 4.94
C PHE A 105 1.57 14.83 5.88
N GLN A 106 0.54 15.29 6.56
CA GLN A 106 0.64 16.32 7.60
C GLN A 106 0.65 15.64 8.97
N VAL A 107 1.51 16.10 9.84
CA VAL A 107 1.67 15.55 11.19
C VAL A 107 1.48 16.61 12.24
N LEU A 108 0.79 16.23 13.32
CA LEU A 108 0.68 17.02 14.55
C LEU A 108 1.05 16.13 15.72
N LYS A 109 1.96 16.62 16.56
CA LYS A 109 2.29 15.95 17.82
C LYS A 109 1.16 16.16 18.83
N ASN A 110 0.83 15.08 19.55
CA ASN A 110 -0.18 15.08 20.62
C ASN A 110 0.24 14.06 21.69
N GLY A 111 1.00 14.49 22.67
CA GLY A 111 1.57 13.61 23.70
C GLY A 111 2.49 12.54 23.11
N ASP A 112 2.25 11.28 23.45
CA ASP A 112 3.03 10.12 22.96
C ASP A 112 2.66 9.68 21.54
N PHE A 113 1.72 10.37 20.89
CA PHE A 113 1.23 10.05 19.56
C PHE A 113 1.49 11.18 18.58
N VAL A 114 1.59 10.80 17.34
CA VAL A 114 1.55 11.72 16.20
C VAL A 114 0.25 11.46 15.44
N ARG A 115 -0.53 12.53 15.22
CA ARG A 115 -1.67 12.46 14.30
C ARG A 115 -1.16 12.65 12.89
N VAL A 116 -1.35 11.64 12.05
CA VAL A 116 -1.01 11.69 10.63
C VAL A 116 -2.28 11.93 9.82
N ILE A 117 -2.33 13.04 9.11
CA ILE A 117 -3.42 13.44 8.22
C ILE A 117 -2.92 13.26 6.80
N ILE A 118 -3.68 12.56 5.97
CA ILE A 118 -3.32 12.30 4.56
C ILE A 118 -4.27 13.09 3.67
N LYS A 119 -3.69 13.90 2.78
CA LYS A 119 -4.41 14.75 1.83
C LYS A 119 -3.96 14.52 0.40
N LEU A 120 -4.82 14.87 -0.56
CA LEU A 120 -4.43 14.99 -1.96
C LEU A 120 -3.82 16.38 -2.19
N VAL A 121 -2.63 16.42 -2.78
CA VAL A 121 -1.89 17.68 -3.03
C VAL A 121 -2.71 18.63 -3.92
N ASN A 122 -3.34 18.13 -4.97
CA ASN A 122 -3.99 18.95 -5.99
C ASN A 122 -5.33 19.55 -5.54
N SER A 123 -6.09 18.86 -4.70
CA SER A 123 -7.41 19.29 -4.23
C SER A 123 -7.43 19.76 -2.78
N ASN A 124 -6.34 19.54 -2.05
CA ASN A 124 -6.25 19.72 -0.60
C ASN A 124 -7.33 18.91 0.17
N GLU A 125 -7.91 17.91 -0.49
CA GLU A 125 -8.92 17.03 0.08
C GLU A 125 -8.28 16.10 1.12
N THR A 126 -8.88 16.03 2.30
CA THR A 126 -8.47 15.10 3.35
C THR A 126 -9.04 13.71 3.07
N ILE A 127 -8.17 12.74 2.82
CA ILE A 127 -8.54 11.33 2.65
C ILE A 127 -8.90 10.72 4.00
N GLY A 128 -8.16 11.07 5.04
CA GLY A 128 -8.39 10.64 6.39
C GLY A 128 -7.21 10.94 7.31
N TRP A 129 -7.31 10.50 8.56
CA TRP A 129 -6.22 10.59 9.52
C TRP A 129 -6.18 9.37 10.45
N MET A 130 -5.02 9.15 11.04
CA MET A 130 -4.78 8.10 12.02
C MET A 130 -3.81 8.56 13.11
N PRO A 131 -3.93 8.04 14.35
CA PRO A 131 -2.92 8.20 15.37
C PRO A 131 -1.82 7.15 15.17
N LEU A 132 -0.56 7.55 15.36
CA LEU A 132 0.60 6.66 15.39
C LEU A 132 1.40 6.85 16.67
N SER A 133 1.75 5.76 17.33
CA SER A 133 2.86 5.71 18.29
C SER A 133 4.15 5.31 17.55
N ILE A 134 5.32 5.50 18.18
CA ILE A 134 6.61 5.05 17.62
C ILE A 134 6.56 3.54 17.33
N ARG A 135 5.97 2.77 18.23
CA ARG A 135 5.80 1.31 18.05
C ARG A 135 4.94 0.98 16.83
N ASP A 136 3.83 1.69 16.63
CA ASP A 136 2.96 1.48 15.47
C ASP A 136 3.67 1.85 14.17
N LEU A 137 4.43 2.94 14.17
CA LEU A 137 5.24 3.36 13.04
C LEU A 137 6.25 2.28 12.66
N ASN A 138 7.03 1.79 13.62
CA ASN A 138 8.01 0.73 13.37
C ASN A 138 7.35 -0.54 12.83
N ASN A 139 6.23 -0.95 13.41
CA ASN A 139 5.48 -2.12 12.95
C ASN A 139 4.96 -1.95 11.52
N LEU A 140 4.44 -0.76 11.15
CA LEU A 140 3.93 -0.49 9.79
C LEU A 140 5.03 -0.51 8.73
N PHE A 141 6.22 -0.02 9.08
CA PHE A 141 7.34 0.06 8.15
C PHE A 141 8.29 -1.15 8.23
N GLY A 142 7.95 -2.18 9.04
CA GLY A 142 8.79 -3.36 9.20
C GLY A 142 10.15 -3.08 9.84
N LYS A 143 10.25 -2.01 10.63
CA LYS A 143 11.47 -1.62 11.35
C LYS A 143 11.35 -2.13 12.80
N TYR A 144 12.10 -3.17 13.14
CA TYR A 144 12.11 -3.81 14.47
C TYR A 144 13.40 -3.49 15.22
#